data_ed4a327356c5aacbde15ca47f4b484de
#
_entry.id   ed4a327356c5aacbde15ca47f4b484de
#
_cell.length_a   1.000
_cell.length_b   1.000
_cell.length_c   1.000
_cell.angle_alpha   90.00
_cell.angle_beta   90.00
_cell.angle_gamma   90.00
#
_symmetry.space_group_name_H-M   'P 1'
#
loop_
_entity.id
_entity.type
_entity.pdbx_description
1 polymer ?
#
loop_
_entity_poly.entity_id
_entity_poly.type
_entity_poly.pdbx_seq_one_letter_code
_entity_poly.pdbx_strand_id
1 'polypeptide(L)' 'MFTAKESTRLFEMSRRLRELHIRKAAAQNNEDREQIDEMQAEIDALTNDYNKVLDTETAV' A
#
# COMPACT_ATOMS: atom_id res chain seq x y z
N MET A 1 -9.52 -5.67 -18.26
CA MET A 1 -8.55 -6.73 -17.90
C MET A 1 -7.16 -6.12 -17.72
N PHE A 2 -6.46 -6.51 -16.68
CA PHE A 2 -5.10 -6.01 -16.42
C PHE A 2 -4.09 -6.71 -17.33
N THR A 3 -3.09 -5.96 -17.77
CA THR A 3 -1.94 -6.55 -18.44
C THR A 3 -1.10 -7.31 -17.41
N ALA A 4 -0.20 -8.17 -17.90
CA ALA A 4 0.72 -8.90 -17.00
C ALA A 4 1.56 -7.93 -16.15
N LYS A 5 1.99 -6.82 -16.75
CA LYS A 5 2.77 -5.79 -16.06
C LYS A 5 1.95 -5.11 -14.95
N GLU A 6 0.70 -4.80 -15.24
CA GLU A 6 -0.18 -4.18 -14.26
C GLU A 6 -0.50 -5.13 -13.12
N SER A 7 -0.75 -6.41 -13.44
CA SER A 7 -1.01 -7.44 -12.44
C SER A 7 0.19 -7.62 -11.50
N THR A 8 1.39 -7.63 -12.05
CA THR A 8 2.63 -7.72 -11.25
C THR A 8 2.76 -6.51 -10.34
N ARG A 9 2.49 -5.32 -10.86
CA ARG A 9 2.56 -4.09 -10.08
C ARG A 9 1.55 -4.10 -8.94
N LEU A 10 0.31 -4.51 -9.21
CA LEU A 10 -0.72 -4.61 -8.17
C LEU A 10 -0.33 -5.61 -7.09
N PHE A 11 0.23 -6.73 -7.49
CA PHE A 11 0.70 -7.74 -6.54
C PHE A 11 1.80 -7.20 -5.64
N GLU A 12 2.79 -6.50 -6.22
CA GLU A 12 3.88 -5.91 -5.46
C GLU A 12 3.39 -4.83 -4.50
N MET A 13 2.47 -3.99 -4.94
CA MET A 13 1.87 -2.96 -4.10
C MET A 13 1.10 -3.59 -2.93
N SER A 14 0.31 -4.61 -3.21
CA SER A 14 -0.46 -5.33 -2.20
C SER A 14 0.47 -5.95 -1.15
N ARG A 15 1.56 -6.56 -1.61
CA ARG A 15 2.58 -7.14 -0.72
C ARG A 15 3.23 -6.07 0.14
N ARG A 16 3.56 -4.93 -0.45
CA ARG A 16 4.16 -3.81 0.28
C ARG A 16 3.21 -3.26 1.33
N LEU A 17 1.93 -3.10 0.98
CA LEU A 17 0.91 -2.65 1.91
C LEU A 17 0.80 -3.57 3.11
N ARG A 18 0.83 -4.88 2.87
CA ARG A 18 0.79 -5.86 3.97
C ARG A 18 1.99 -5.68 4.91
N GLU A 19 3.19 -5.51 4.35
CA GLU A 19 4.39 -5.29 5.16
C GLU A 19 4.29 -4.02 5.99
N LEU A 20 3.77 -2.94 5.40
CA LEU A 20 3.60 -1.67 6.09
C LEU A 20 2.60 -1.78 7.24
N HIS A 21 1.51 -2.51 7.04
CA HIS A 21 0.53 -2.74 8.11
C HIS A 21 1.13 -3.53 9.26
N ILE A 22 1.95 -4.54 8.95
CA ILE A 22 2.64 -5.33 9.98
C ILE A 22 3.61 -4.44 10.75
N ARG A 23 4.40 -3.62 10.07
CA ARG A 23 5.35 -2.70 10.70
C ARG A 23 4.63 -1.65 11.55
N LYS A 24 3.51 -1.15 11.07
CA LYS A 24 2.70 -0.20 11.82
C LYS A 24 2.19 -0.82 13.12
N ALA A 25 1.70 -2.05 13.06
CA ALA A 25 1.25 -2.76 14.25
C ALA A 25 2.38 -2.95 15.26
N ALA A 26 3.58 -3.29 14.80
CA ALA A 26 4.75 -3.42 15.66
C ALA A 26 5.12 -2.07 16.30
N ALA A 27 5.06 -0.99 15.52
CA ALA A 27 5.33 0.35 16.02
C ALA A 27 4.30 0.77 17.08
N GLN A 28 3.03 0.40 16.88
CA GLN A 28 1.98 0.67 17.86
C GLN A 28 2.25 -0.06 19.18
N ASN A 29 2.70 -1.30 19.11
CA ASN A 29 3.05 -2.08 20.30
C ASN A 29 4.21 -1.45 21.08
N ASN A 30 5.14 -0.80 20.37
CA ASN A 30 6.29 -0.13 20.97
C ASN A 30 6.01 1.34 21.30
N GLU A 31 4.83 1.83 21.02
CA GLU A 31 4.41 3.22 21.22
C GLU A 31 5.32 4.22 20.49
N ASP A 32 5.85 3.83 19.37
CA ASP A 32 6.71 4.68 18.54
C ASP A 32 5.87 5.51 17.59
N ARG A 33 5.44 6.68 18.04
CA ARG A 33 4.54 7.56 17.28
C ARG A 33 5.14 8.03 15.97
N GLU A 34 6.42 8.31 15.94
CA GLU A 34 7.08 8.78 14.73
C GLU A 34 7.02 7.71 13.63
N GLN A 35 7.31 6.46 13.99
CA GLN A 35 7.20 5.36 13.04
C GLN A 35 5.76 5.10 12.61
N ILE A 36 4.81 5.21 13.53
CA ILE A 36 3.39 5.06 13.21
C ILE A 36 2.99 6.06 12.15
N ASP A 37 3.36 7.33 12.33
CA ASP A 37 3.02 8.39 11.38
C ASP A 37 3.69 8.17 10.02
N GLU A 38 4.96 7.77 10.01
CA GLU A 38 5.68 7.45 8.77
C GLU A 38 5.04 6.29 8.01
N MET A 39 4.71 5.22 8.73
CA MET A 39 4.08 4.06 8.12
C MET A 39 2.70 4.40 7.57
N GLN A 40 1.94 5.21 8.29
CA GLN A 40 0.62 5.64 7.84
C GLN A 40 0.71 6.47 6.56
N ALA A 41 1.69 7.38 6.48
CA ALA A 41 1.90 8.18 5.28
C ALA A 41 2.24 7.31 4.06
N GLU A 42 3.09 6.30 4.25
CA GLU A 42 3.43 5.36 3.18
C GLU A 42 2.23 4.51 2.76
N ILE A 43 1.45 4.05 3.73
CA ILE A 43 0.24 3.28 3.46
C ILE A 43 -0.75 4.11 2.64
N ASP A 44 -0.94 5.37 3.01
CA ASP A 44 -1.85 6.26 2.30
C ASP A 44 -1.40 6.51 0.86
N ALA A 45 -0.10 6.75 0.66
CA ALA A 45 0.46 6.97 -0.66
C ALA A 45 0.31 5.73 -1.55
N LEU A 46 0.62 4.55 -1.02
CA LEU A 46 0.49 3.29 -1.76
C LEU A 46 -0.96 2.95 -2.05
N THR A 47 -1.86 3.21 -1.10
CA THR A 47 -3.28 2.98 -1.31
C THR A 47 -3.81 3.86 -2.44
N ASN A 48 -3.38 5.11 -2.50
CA ASN A 48 -3.75 6.01 -3.60
C ASN A 48 -3.25 5.49 -4.94
N ASP A 49 -2.00 5.05 -5.01
CA ASP A 49 -1.43 4.50 -6.23
C ASP A 49 -2.15 3.22 -6.66
N TYR A 50 -2.45 2.36 -5.71
CA TYR A 50 -3.18 1.11 -5.97
C TYR A 50 -4.56 1.42 -6.56
N ASN A 51 -5.27 2.37 -5.96
CA ASN A 51 -6.59 2.77 -6.43
C ASN A 51 -6.54 3.40 -7.81
N LYS A 52 -5.50 4.14 -8.12
CA LYS A 52 -5.31 4.73 -9.47
C LYS A 52 -5.17 3.65 -10.54
N VAL A 53 -4.42 2.59 -10.24
CA VAL A 53 -4.26 1.49 -11.18
C VAL A 53 -5.61 0.77 -11.38
N LEU A 54 -6.37 0.56 -10.31
CA LEU A 54 -7.70 -0.04 -10.40
C LEU A 54 -8.66 0.83 -11.21
N ASP A 55 -8.64 2.15 -10.97
CA ASP A 55 -9.50 3.10 -11.68
C ASP A 55 -9.18 3.15 -13.16
N THR A 56 -7.92 3.02 -13.54
CA THR A 56 -7.51 3.00 -14.94
C THR A 56 -8.17 1.84 -15.68
N GLU A 57 -8.29 0.68 -15.02
CA GLU A 57 -8.95 -0.49 -15.61
C GLU A 57 -10.47 -0.29 -15.72
N THR A 58 -11.07 0.30 -14.67
CA THR A 58 -12.53 0.49 -14.64
C THR A 58 -12.98 1.67 -15.49
N ALA A 59 -12.11 2.61 -15.79
CA ALA A 59 -12.44 3.78 -16.62
C ALA A 59 -12.61 3.45 -18.10
N VAL A 60 -12.28 2.25 -18.51
CA VAL A 60 -12.44 1.77 -19.89
C VAL A 60 -13.76 1.00 -20.02
#